data_ec32d97fdcf458ce7b882e405189ec41
#
_entry.id   ec32d97fdcf458ce7b882e405189ec41
#
_cell.length_a   1.000
_cell.length_b   1.000
_cell.length_c   1.000
_cell.angle_alpha   90.00
_cell.angle_beta   90.00
_cell.angle_gamma   90.00
#
_symmetry.space_group_name_H-M   'P 1'
#
loop_
_entity.id
_entity.type
_entity.pdbx_description
1 polymer ?
#
loop_
_entity_poly.entity_id
_entity_poly.type
_entity_poly.pdbx_seq_one_letter_code
_entity_poly.pdbx_strand_id
1 'polypeptide(L)'
;MLADAFAAERLRFFKARGTVFWSLAFVPIVSILIGLVQGLLMRNLLARAAAEGNPAAALGRAPVSLLNQAIDAVSGSNFFIVQLFFLIAATAILAGDYRWETWRFLTPRNTRANLLLGKIGTFGLVTAIGLVLLAVGGIIAGLLSAVLTGGGVTWAAAEGNANVQLAGMFGIAFLEMMALGALAAVIAVATRAGLAALLVPVGAWVVQGFTVSQLQKGFENPLEPPLQYLLGFPVLQSDLLKAALAPPQMGMTPDINWPLALVALIAWIAGLTALAVWLFQRQDLTRE
;
A
#
# COMPACT_ATOMS: atom_id res chain seq x y z
N MET A 1 10.17 -12.16 -24.68
CA MET A 1 8.95 -11.35 -24.96
C MET A 1 8.35 -10.71 -23.71
N LEU A 2 7.82 -11.45 -22.68
CA LEU A 2 7.31 -10.83 -21.45
C LEU A 2 8.44 -10.19 -20.64
N ALA A 3 9.56 -10.91 -20.47
CA ALA A 3 10.74 -10.39 -19.75
C ALA A 3 11.30 -9.10 -20.39
N ASP A 4 11.29 -9.02 -21.73
CA ASP A 4 11.77 -7.83 -22.45
C ASP A 4 10.82 -6.65 -22.26
N ALA A 5 9.50 -6.89 -22.27
CA ALA A 5 8.50 -5.88 -21.97
C ALA A 5 8.68 -5.34 -20.55
N PHE A 6 8.84 -6.23 -19.56
CA PHE A 6 9.10 -5.85 -18.16
C PHE A 6 10.42 -5.06 -18.02
N ALA A 7 11.51 -5.53 -18.64
CA ALA A 7 12.81 -4.85 -18.58
C ALA A 7 12.75 -3.45 -19.19
N ALA A 8 12.07 -3.29 -20.33
CA ALA A 8 11.90 -2.01 -21.00
C ALA A 8 11.09 -1.02 -20.15
N GLU A 9 9.96 -1.45 -19.57
CA GLU A 9 9.11 -0.61 -18.73
C GLU A 9 9.82 -0.22 -17.44
N ARG A 10 10.52 -1.16 -16.79
CA ARG A 10 11.35 -0.87 -15.63
C ARG A 10 12.39 0.22 -15.92
N LEU A 11 13.13 0.08 -17.03
CA LEU A 11 14.14 1.07 -17.41
C LEU A 11 13.50 2.44 -17.67
N ARG A 12 12.36 2.47 -18.36
CA ARG A 12 11.62 3.70 -18.66
C ARG A 12 11.16 4.39 -17.38
N PHE A 13 10.59 3.63 -16.44
CA PHE A 13 10.12 4.16 -15.15
C PHE A 13 11.26 4.80 -14.36
N PHE A 14 12.37 4.08 -14.15
CA PHE A 14 13.49 4.59 -13.36
C PHE A 14 14.27 5.76 -14.01
N LYS A 15 14.13 5.95 -15.33
CA LYS A 15 14.63 7.17 -16.00
C LYS A 15 13.76 8.40 -15.77
N ALA A 16 12.50 8.24 -15.44
CA ALA A 16 11.56 9.32 -15.17
C ALA A 16 11.72 9.86 -13.74
N ARG A 17 12.78 10.63 -13.47
CA ARG A 17 13.21 11.09 -12.13
C ARG A 17 12.08 11.72 -11.31
N GLY A 18 11.22 12.55 -11.93
CA GLY A 18 10.08 13.18 -11.25
C GLY A 18 9.07 12.14 -10.78
N THR A 19 8.71 11.17 -11.62
CA THR A 19 7.79 10.09 -11.26
C THR A 19 8.38 9.24 -10.13
N VAL A 20 9.64 8.85 -10.22
CA VAL A 20 10.35 8.08 -9.19
C VAL A 20 10.35 8.84 -7.86
N PHE A 21 10.64 10.14 -7.86
CA PHE A 21 10.62 10.95 -6.64
C PHE A 21 9.23 10.93 -5.99
N TRP A 22 8.18 11.29 -6.72
CA TRP A 22 6.84 11.38 -6.17
C TRP A 22 6.27 10.04 -5.73
N SER A 23 6.55 8.96 -6.44
CA SER A 23 5.98 7.64 -6.15
C SER A 23 6.78 6.82 -5.13
N LEU A 24 8.10 7.04 -4.99
CA LEU A 24 8.95 6.21 -4.13
C LEU A 24 9.60 6.99 -2.98
N ALA A 25 10.11 8.21 -3.24
CA ALA A 25 10.90 8.94 -2.25
C ALA A 25 10.05 9.87 -1.38
N PHE A 26 9.01 10.47 -1.94
CA PHE A 26 8.24 11.51 -1.25
C PHE A 26 7.59 11.01 0.04
N VAL A 27 6.88 9.87 0.01
CA VAL A 27 6.15 9.36 1.19
C VAL A 27 7.09 8.98 2.33
N PRO A 28 8.17 8.22 2.12
CA PRO A 28 9.16 7.95 3.17
C PRO A 28 9.76 9.23 3.77
N ILE A 29 10.08 10.22 2.94
CA ILE A 29 10.61 11.51 3.42
C ILE A 29 9.59 12.21 4.32
N VAL A 30 8.32 12.28 3.88
CA VAL A 30 7.25 12.89 4.67
C VAL A 30 7.02 12.13 5.98
N SER A 31 7.06 10.80 5.97
CA SER A 31 6.92 9.99 7.19
C SER A 31 8.04 10.28 8.19
N ILE A 32 9.29 10.44 7.72
CA ILE A 32 10.43 10.83 8.57
C ILE A 32 10.22 12.24 9.16
N LEU A 33 9.76 13.20 8.35
CA LEU A 33 9.48 14.56 8.82
C LEU A 33 8.35 14.59 9.85
N ILE A 34 7.28 13.83 9.63
CA ILE A 34 6.19 13.68 10.61
C ILE A 34 6.73 13.08 11.91
N GLY A 35 7.52 12.01 11.83
CA GLY A 35 8.17 11.40 13.00
C GLY A 35 9.06 12.38 13.77
N LEU A 36 9.81 13.22 13.07
CA LEU A 36 10.61 14.29 13.68
C LEU A 36 9.72 15.30 14.44
N VAL A 37 8.65 15.79 13.80
CA VAL A 37 7.71 16.72 14.44
C VAL A 37 7.04 16.09 15.65
N GLN A 38 6.56 14.85 15.53
CA GLN A 38 5.96 14.12 16.65
C GLN A 38 6.95 13.91 17.79
N GLY A 39 8.20 13.57 17.50
CA GLY A 39 9.27 13.44 18.50
C GLY A 39 9.54 14.76 19.26
N LEU A 40 9.59 15.89 18.54
CA LEU A 40 9.76 17.21 19.14
C LEU A 40 8.57 17.60 20.04
N LEU A 41 7.34 17.34 19.57
CA LEU A 41 6.12 17.58 20.37
C LEU A 41 6.11 16.72 21.62
N MET A 42 6.41 15.43 21.49
CA MET A 42 6.47 14.49 22.62
C MET A 42 7.53 14.92 23.63
N ARG A 43 8.73 15.30 23.17
CA ARG A 43 9.78 15.85 24.04
C ARG A 43 9.29 17.02 24.87
N ASN A 44 8.57 17.98 24.25
CA ASN A 44 8.04 19.15 24.97
C ASN A 44 6.96 18.76 26.00
N LEU A 45 6.07 17.80 25.63
CA LEU A 45 5.06 17.28 26.56
C LEU A 45 5.69 16.57 27.76
N LEU A 46 6.71 15.73 27.53
CA LEU A 46 7.44 15.03 28.59
C LEU A 46 8.20 15.98 29.50
N ALA A 47 8.80 17.05 28.96
CA ALA A 47 9.47 18.07 29.74
C ALA A 47 8.50 18.81 30.69
N ARG A 48 7.28 19.13 30.21
CA ARG A 48 6.22 19.72 31.04
C ARG A 48 5.73 18.75 32.10
N ALA A 49 5.43 17.51 31.75
CA ALA A 49 5.02 16.47 32.69
C ALA A 49 6.07 16.24 33.79
N ALA A 50 7.35 16.26 33.42
CA ALA A 50 8.45 16.16 34.42
C ALA A 50 8.50 17.36 35.37
N ALA A 51 8.28 18.58 34.87
CA ALA A 51 8.23 19.79 35.70
C ALA A 51 7.05 19.78 36.67
N GLU A 52 5.94 19.12 36.30
CA GLU A 52 4.73 18.96 37.14
C GLU A 52 4.82 17.72 38.06
N GLY A 53 5.93 16.99 38.07
CA GLY A 53 6.08 15.75 38.85
C GLY A 53 5.19 14.59 38.40
N ASN A 54 4.66 14.65 37.16
CA ASN A 54 3.75 13.64 36.65
C ASN A 54 4.52 12.36 36.27
N PRO A 55 4.11 11.16 36.78
CA PRO A 55 4.75 9.89 36.46
C PRO A 55 4.71 9.53 34.97
N ALA A 56 3.82 10.13 34.17
CA ALA A 56 3.78 9.98 32.72
C ALA A 56 5.10 10.37 32.02
N ALA A 57 5.91 11.24 32.63
CA ALA A 57 7.24 11.60 32.16
C ALA A 57 8.20 10.39 32.08
N ALA A 58 8.01 9.40 32.97
CA ALA A 58 8.80 8.16 32.95
C ALA A 58 8.39 7.21 31.80
N LEU A 59 7.11 7.16 31.47
CA LEU A 59 6.58 6.34 30.37
C LEU A 59 7.12 6.77 29.01
N GLY A 60 7.35 8.07 28.82
CA GLY A 60 7.92 8.60 27.57
C GLY A 60 9.39 8.26 27.33
N ARG A 61 10.08 7.69 28.32
CA ARG A 61 11.45 7.16 28.20
C ARG A 61 11.52 5.67 27.91
N ALA A 62 10.37 5.02 27.70
CA ALA A 62 10.34 3.62 27.29
C ALA A 62 11.08 3.43 25.97
N PRO A 63 11.78 2.30 25.78
CA PRO A 63 12.50 2.05 24.53
C PRO A 63 11.54 1.94 23.35
N VAL A 64 11.89 2.63 22.25
CA VAL A 64 11.13 2.59 20.99
C VAL A 64 11.47 1.31 20.25
N SER A 65 10.46 0.50 19.93
CA SER A 65 10.62 -0.68 19.08
C SER A 65 10.71 -0.26 17.60
N LEU A 66 11.88 -0.43 17.00
CA LEU A 66 12.11 -0.12 15.57
C LEU A 66 11.30 -1.03 14.64
N LEU A 67 11.09 -2.27 15.06
CA LEU A 67 10.30 -3.23 14.29
C LEU A 67 8.81 -2.83 14.25
N ASN A 68 8.26 -2.39 15.39
CA ASN A 68 6.89 -1.87 15.43
C ASN A 68 6.75 -0.60 14.57
N GLN A 69 7.74 0.28 14.57
CA GLN A 69 7.73 1.48 13.71
C GLN A 69 7.72 1.11 12.20
N ALA A 70 8.44 0.05 11.82
CA ALA A 70 8.38 -0.46 10.46
C ALA A 70 7.00 -1.05 10.11
N ILE A 71 6.40 -1.83 11.04
CA ILE A 71 5.06 -2.41 10.89
C ILE A 71 4.02 -1.29 10.73
N ASP A 72 4.05 -0.28 11.59
CA ASP A 72 3.13 0.86 11.57
C ASP A 72 3.25 1.66 10.27
N ALA A 73 4.49 1.89 9.80
CA ALA A 73 4.73 2.59 8.54
C ALA A 73 4.16 1.82 7.34
N VAL A 74 4.38 0.49 7.28
CA VAL A 74 3.83 -0.36 6.20
C VAL A 74 2.31 -0.43 6.30
N SER A 75 1.74 -0.57 7.50
CA SER A 75 0.29 -0.56 7.73
C SER A 75 -0.34 0.77 7.30
N GLY A 76 0.37 1.88 7.46
CA GLY A 76 -0.06 3.20 7.00
C GLY A 76 -0.14 3.33 5.47
N SER A 77 0.32 2.35 4.70
CA SER A 77 0.20 2.36 3.22
C SER A 77 -1.25 2.35 2.73
N ASN A 78 -2.22 1.89 3.54
CA ASN A 78 -3.64 1.92 3.19
C ASN A 78 -4.27 3.32 3.30
N PHE A 79 -3.55 4.30 3.85
CA PHE A 79 -4.04 5.66 3.91
C PHE A 79 -4.11 6.26 2.50
N PHE A 80 -5.25 6.84 2.14
CA PHE A 80 -5.57 7.25 0.77
C PHE A 80 -4.51 8.17 0.13
N ILE A 81 -3.86 9.04 0.93
CA ILE A 81 -2.79 9.92 0.44
C ILE A 81 -1.59 9.09 0.00
N VAL A 82 -1.19 8.08 0.78
CA VAL A 82 -0.07 7.19 0.43
C VAL A 82 -0.39 6.41 -0.84
N GLN A 83 -1.62 5.90 -0.95
CA GLN A 83 -2.10 5.22 -2.16
C GLN A 83 -2.03 6.09 -3.40
N LEU A 84 -2.36 7.40 -3.30
CA LEU A 84 -2.23 8.35 -4.40
C LEU A 84 -0.79 8.40 -4.94
N PHE A 85 0.21 8.45 -4.06
CA PHE A 85 1.62 8.49 -4.48
C PHE A 85 2.05 7.19 -5.16
N PHE A 86 1.64 6.03 -4.67
CA PHE A 86 1.87 4.76 -5.37
C PHE A 86 1.16 4.72 -6.74
N LEU A 87 -0.05 5.25 -6.84
CA LEU A 87 -0.80 5.29 -8.08
C LEU A 87 -0.26 6.32 -9.10
N ILE A 88 0.58 7.29 -8.69
CA ILE A 88 1.37 8.09 -9.64
C ILE A 88 2.28 7.17 -10.48
N ALA A 89 2.91 6.17 -9.84
CA ALA A 89 3.68 5.18 -10.59
C ALA A 89 2.79 4.34 -11.52
N ALA A 90 1.65 3.83 -11.00
CA ALA A 90 0.70 3.06 -11.81
C ALA A 90 0.26 3.84 -13.05
N THR A 91 -0.13 5.11 -12.86
CA THR A 91 -0.58 5.99 -13.95
C THR A 91 0.52 6.23 -14.98
N ALA A 92 1.74 6.52 -14.53
CA ALA A 92 2.88 6.74 -15.42
C ALA A 92 3.21 5.50 -16.25
N ILE A 93 3.14 4.31 -15.64
CA ILE A 93 3.44 3.02 -16.28
C ILE A 93 2.29 2.61 -17.20
N LEU A 94 1.06 2.68 -16.76
CA LEU A 94 -0.11 2.12 -17.44
C LEU A 94 -0.70 3.08 -18.48
N ALA A 95 -0.83 4.37 -18.16
CA ALA A 95 -1.46 5.37 -19.01
C ALA A 95 -0.49 6.21 -19.83
N GLY A 96 0.81 6.16 -19.53
CA GLY A 96 1.82 6.98 -20.23
C GLY A 96 1.84 6.77 -21.75
N ASP A 97 1.67 5.54 -22.20
CA ASP A 97 1.69 5.21 -23.64
C ASP A 97 0.46 5.75 -24.41
N TYR A 98 -0.67 5.97 -23.73
CA TYR A 98 -1.83 6.62 -24.35
C TYR A 98 -1.55 8.12 -24.58
N ARG A 99 -0.91 8.77 -23.64
CA ARG A 99 -0.57 10.18 -23.74
C ARG A 99 0.43 10.48 -24.87
N TRP A 100 1.37 9.56 -25.13
CA TRP A 100 2.43 9.74 -26.11
C TRP A 100 2.22 8.91 -27.38
N GLU A 101 1.08 8.23 -27.52
CA GLU A 101 0.72 7.35 -28.65
C GLU A 101 1.77 6.27 -28.97
N THR A 102 2.57 5.87 -27.98
CA THR A 102 3.69 4.94 -28.18
C THR A 102 3.24 3.51 -28.43
N TRP A 103 1.98 3.16 -28.17
CA TRP A 103 1.39 1.85 -28.47
C TRP A 103 1.56 1.42 -29.94
N ARG A 104 1.50 2.36 -30.88
CA ARG A 104 1.69 2.10 -32.32
C ARG A 104 3.04 1.46 -32.63
N PHE A 105 4.09 1.80 -31.86
CA PHE A 105 5.44 1.27 -32.05
C PHE A 105 5.73 -0.01 -31.27
N LEU A 106 4.96 -0.27 -30.21
CA LEU A 106 5.18 -1.40 -29.31
C LEU A 106 4.41 -2.65 -29.75
N THR A 107 3.17 -2.49 -30.22
CA THR A 107 2.28 -3.60 -30.58
C THR A 107 2.79 -4.47 -31.74
N PRO A 108 3.52 -3.97 -32.76
CA PRO A 108 4.08 -4.83 -33.79
C PRO A 108 5.22 -5.74 -33.32
N ARG A 109 5.85 -5.38 -32.18
CA ARG A 109 7.04 -6.07 -31.66
C ARG A 109 6.74 -7.07 -30.56
N ASN A 110 5.58 -6.97 -29.91
CA ASN A 110 5.20 -7.83 -28.79
C ASN A 110 3.68 -7.97 -28.68
N THR A 111 3.20 -9.04 -28.06
CA THR A 111 1.76 -9.22 -27.85
C THR A 111 1.22 -8.19 -26.86
N ARG A 112 -0.02 -7.72 -27.08
CA ARG A 112 -0.69 -6.77 -26.19
C ARG A 112 -0.75 -7.26 -24.74
N ALA A 113 -1.00 -8.57 -24.54
CA ALA A 113 -1.01 -9.19 -23.22
C ALA A 113 0.35 -9.07 -22.53
N ASN A 114 1.45 -9.40 -23.21
CA ASN A 114 2.79 -9.31 -22.64
C ASN A 114 3.17 -7.85 -22.31
N LEU A 115 2.76 -6.89 -23.13
CA LEU A 115 3.03 -5.47 -22.87
C LEU A 115 2.30 -5.02 -21.61
N LEU A 116 1.01 -5.33 -21.45
CA LEU A 116 0.24 -4.93 -20.28
C LEU A 116 0.70 -5.66 -19.01
N LEU A 117 0.95 -6.97 -19.09
CA LEU A 117 1.49 -7.75 -17.97
C LEU A 117 2.89 -7.28 -17.55
N GLY A 118 3.74 -6.89 -18.51
CA GLY A 118 5.04 -6.28 -18.22
C GLY A 118 4.90 -4.96 -17.43
N LYS A 119 3.90 -4.15 -17.75
CA LYS A 119 3.57 -2.92 -17.02
C LYS A 119 3.07 -3.20 -15.60
N ILE A 120 2.12 -4.13 -15.45
CA ILE A 120 1.60 -4.54 -14.14
C ILE A 120 2.73 -5.13 -13.27
N GLY A 121 3.60 -5.97 -13.84
CA GLY A 121 4.78 -6.49 -13.16
C GLY A 121 5.75 -5.39 -12.73
N THR A 122 5.98 -4.38 -13.59
CA THR A 122 6.81 -3.22 -13.23
C THR A 122 6.18 -2.42 -12.08
N PHE A 123 4.87 -2.21 -12.08
CA PHE A 123 4.17 -1.60 -10.97
C PHE A 123 4.35 -2.41 -9.68
N GLY A 124 4.23 -3.75 -9.74
CA GLY A 124 4.49 -4.62 -8.60
C GLY A 124 5.90 -4.48 -8.03
N LEU A 125 6.92 -4.42 -8.89
CA LEU A 125 8.29 -4.16 -8.46
C LEU A 125 8.43 -2.80 -7.76
N VAL A 126 7.87 -1.74 -8.35
CA VAL A 126 7.89 -0.38 -7.78
C VAL A 126 7.17 -0.34 -6.44
N THR A 127 6.04 -1.02 -6.32
CA THR A 127 5.29 -1.16 -5.07
C THR A 127 6.13 -1.85 -3.99
N ALA A 128 6.77 -2.97 -4.31
CA ALA A 128 7.63 -3.68 -3.35
C ALA A 128 8.78 -2.78 -2.86
N ILE A 129 9.45 -2.06 -3.77
CA ILE A 129 10.50 -1.10 -3.40
C ILE A 129 9.93 0.02 -2.53
N GLY A 130 8.78 0.58 -2.88
CA GLY A 130 8.12 1.64 -2.11
C GLY A 130 7.76 1.23 -0.69
N LEU A 131 7.25 0.00 -0.49
CA LEU A 131 6.94 -0.55 0.83
C LEU A 131 8.20 -0.77 1.68
N VAL A 132 9.30 -1.25 1.06
CA VAL A 132 10.61 -1.33 1.75
C VAL A 132 11.09 0.04 2.20
N LEU A 133 10.99 1.05 1.32
CA LEU A 133 11.37 2.42 1.66
C LEU A 133 10.47 3.02 2.77
N LEU A 134 9.19 2.68 2.79
CA LEU A 134 8.27 3.05 3.88
C LEU A 134 8.70 2.43 5.21
N ALA A 135 9.00 1.12 5.23
CA ALA A 135 9.50 0.44 6.43
C ALA A 135 10.79 1.10 6.96
N VAL A 136 11.74 1.38 6.05
CA VAL A 136 12.99 2.09 6.39
C VAL A 136 12.69 3.50 6.90
N GLY A 137 11.76 4.21 6.28
CA GLY A 137 11.30 5.53 6.74
C GLY A 137 10.73 5.49 8.16
N GLY A 138 9.93 4.47 8.49
CA GLY A 138 9.40 4.22 9.83
C GLY A 138 10.52 3.97 10.86
N ILE A 139 11.50 3.13 10.52
CA ILE A 139 12.67 2.89 11.37
C ILE A 139 13.43 4.19 11.64
N ILE A 140 13.70 5.00 10.63
CA ILE A 140 14.40 6.29 10.78
C ILE A 140 13.58 7.24 11.65
N ALA A 141 12.26 7.32 11.44
CA ALA A 141 11.36 8.13 12.26
C ALA A 141 11.39 7.69 13.74
N GLY A 142 11.38 6.36 13.99
CA GLY A 142 11.52 5.78 15.34
C GLY A 142 12.85 6.12 16.01
N LEU A 143 13.96 6.02 15.28
CA LEU A 143 15.29 6.42 15.77
C LEU A 143 15.33 7.89 16.15
N LEU A 144 14.81 8.78 15.30
CA LEU A 144 14.74 10.21 15.59
C LEU A 144 13.88 10.50 16.81
N SER A 145 12.73 9.83 16.94
CA SER A 145 11.85 9.96 18.10
C SER A 145 12.56 9.52 19.38
N ALA A 146 13.26 8.38 19.40
CA ALA A 146 14.02 7.89 20.54
C ALA A 146 15.11 8.88 20.97
N VAL A 147 15.89 9.42 20.03
CA VAL A 147 16.91 10.43 20.29
C VAL A 147 16.31 11.71 20.91
N LEU A 148 15.19 12.18 20.37
CA LEU A 148 14.54 13.41 20.82
C LEU A 148 13.90 13.29 22.20
N THR A 149 13.34 12.14 22.54
CA THR A 149 12.67 11.89 23.82
C THR A 149 13.65 11.42 24.92
N GLY A 150 14.90 11.09 24.54
CA GLY A 150 15.89 10.49 25.47
C GLY A 150 15.53 9.03 25.80
N GLY A 151 14.69 8.37 25.01
CA GLY A 151 14.36 6.96 25.14
C GLY A 151 15.44 6.06 24.56
N GLY A 152 15.47 4.80 24.98
CA GLY A 152 16.27 3.76 24.34
C GLY A 152 15.67 3.31 23.01
N VAL A 153 16.43 2.51 22.26
CA VAL A 153 15.92 1.80 21.09
C VAL A 153 15.99 0.30 21.32
N THR A 154 15.02 -0.43 20.85
CA THR A 154 15.03 -1.89 20.83
C THR A 154 14.62 -2.40 19.46
N TRP A 155 15.16 -3.54 19.07
CA TRP A 155 14.70 -4.27 17.88
C TRP A 155 13.60 -5.28 18.23
N ALA A 156 13.45 -5.60 19.52
CA ALA A 156 12.44 -6.53 19.98
C ALA A 156 11.03 -5.96 19.77
N ALA A 157 10.09 -6.80 19.39
CA ALA A 157 8.68 -6.45 19.43
C ALA A 157 8.22 -6.37 20.90
N ALA A 158 7.23 -5.55 21.13
CA ALA A 158 6.57 -5.50 22.44
C ALA A 158 5.83 -6.82 22.71
N GLU A 159 5.24 -7.43 21.68
CA GLU A 159 4.45 -8.67 21.79
C GLU A 159 4.55 -9.51 20.51
N GLY A 160 4.54 -10.84 20.65
CA GLY A 160 4.43 -11.80 19.57
C GLY A 160 5.66 -11.92 18.65
N ASN A 161 5.47 -12.56 17.49
CA ASN A 161 6.51 -12.71 16.46
C ASN A 161 6.43 -11.56 15.44
N ALA A 162 7.02 -10.42 15.78
CA ALA A 162 6.95 -9.21 14.95
C ALA A 162 7.61 -9.36 13.56
N ASN A 163 8.54 -10.29 13.37
CA ASN A 163 9.08 -10.55 12.03
C ASN A 163 8.01 -11.16 11.13
N VAL A 164 7.19 -12.07 11.64
CA VAL A 164 6.04 -12.66 10.92
C VAL A 164 5.00 -11.58 10.68
N GLN A 165 4.74 -10.73 11.66
CA GLN A 165 3.80 -9.62 11.54
C GLN A 165 4.26 -8.61 10.47
N LEU A 166 5.55 -8.22 10.46
CA LEU A 166 6.08 -7.32 9.43
C LEU A 166 5.98 -7.94 8.03
N ALA A 167 6.37 -9.21 7.87
CA ALA A 167 6.28 -9.91 6.60
C ALA A 167 4.83 -10.04 6.11
N GLY A 168 3.91 -10.38 7.02
CA GLY A 168 2.48 -10.45 6.72
C GLY A 168 1.88 -9.10 6.34
N MET A 169 2.16 -8.04 7.10
CA MET A 169 1.69 -6.68 6.80
C MET A 169 2.26 -6.18 5.46
N PHE A 170 3.54 -6.47 5.17
CA PHE A 170 4.14 -6.18 3.86
C PHE A 170 3.40 -6.92 2.73
N GLY A 171 3.11 -8.22 2.91
CA GLY A 171 2.37 -9.01 1.93
C GLY A 171 0.96 -8.45 1.68
N ILE A 172 0.22 -8.10 2.74
CA ILE A 172 -1.12 -7.54 2.62
C ILE A 172 -1.07 -6.17 1.94
N ALA A 173 -0.19 -5.27 2.37
CA ALA A 173 0.00 -3.96 1.77
C ALA A 173 0.37 -4.07 0.28
N PHE A 174 1.22 -5.03 -0.08
CA PHE A 174 1.56 -5.32 -1.46
C PHE A 174 0.32 -5.76 -2.27
N LEU A 175 -0.49 -6.68 -1.74
CA LEU A 175 -1.71 -7.14 -2.42
C LEU A 175 -2.75 -6.01 -2.56
N GLU A 176 -2.93 -5.17 -1.54
CA GLU A 176 -3.78 -3.97 -1.61
C GLU A 176 -3.36 -3.05 -2.76
N MET A 177 -2.06 -2.74 -2.85
CA MET A 177 -1.54 -1.89 -3.91
C MET A 177 -1.68 -2.56 -5.28
N MET A 178 -1.50 -3.90 -5.36
CA MET A 178 -1.72 -4.64 -6.61
C MET A 178 -3.19 -4.64 -7.04
N ALA A 179 -4.14 -4.70 -6.11
CA ALA A 179 -5.57 -4.57 -6.41
C ALA A 179 -5.90 -3.18 -6.97
N LEU A 180 -5.37 -2.12 -6.34
CA LEU A 180 -5.49 -0.74 -6.83
C LEU A 180 -4.83 -0.56 -8.21
N GLY A 181 -3.63 -1.12 -8.40
CA GLY A 181 -2.92 -1.08 -9.68
C GLY A 181 -3.64 -1.84 -10.79
N ALA A 182 -4.24 -2.99 -10.48
CA ALA A 182 -5.05 -3.75 -11.43
C ALA A 182 -6.33 -2.99 -11.83
N LEU A 183 -6.99 -2.33 -10.86
CA LEU A 183 -8.11 -1.43 -11.15
C LEU A 183 -7.66 -0.22 -11.98
N ALA A 184 -6.51 0.39 -11.65
CA ALA A 184 -5.93 1.46 -12.45
C ALA A 184 -5.64 1.01 -13.90
N ALA A 185 -5.20 -0.25 -14.10
CA ALA A 185 -4.98 -0.79 -15.43
C ALA A 185 -6.30 -0.91 -16.22
N VAL A 186 -7.38 -1.39 -15.59
CA VAL A 186 -8.72 -1.43 -16.22
C VAL A 186 -9.16 -0.03 -16.63
N ILE A 187 -9.06 0.94 -15.71
CA ILE A 187 -9.48 2.32 -15.98
C ILE A 187 -8.60 2.98 -17.06
N ALA A 188 -7.26 2.79 -16.99
CA ALA A 188 -6.34 3.31 -17.99
C ALA A 188 -6.66 2.81 -19.40
N VAL A 189 -6.93 1.50 -19.53
CA VAL A 189 -7.29 0.88 -20.80
C VAL A 189 -8.67 1.36 -21.28
N ALA A 190 -9.67 1.41 -20.37
CA ALA A 190 -11.04 1.76 -20.76
C ALA A 190 -11.18 3.25 -21.13
N THR A 191 -10.51 4.15 -20.40
CA THR A 191 -10.68 5.60 -20.57
C THR A 191 -9.56 6.27 -21.35
N ARG A 192 -8.41 5.62 -21.48
CA ARG A 192 -7.16 6.17 -22.06
C ARG A 192 -6.67 7.42 -21.32
N ALA A 193 -7.22 7.70 -20.14
CA ALA A 193 -6.97 8.91 -19.36
C ALA A 193 -6.16 8.62 -18.09
N GLY A 194 -4.99 9.24 -17.97
CA GLY A 194 -4.13 9.06 -16.81
C GLY A 194 -4.77 9.55 -15.51
N LEU A 195 -5.48 10.70 -15.55
CA LEU A 195 -6.12 11.24 -14.37
C LEU A 195 -7.23 10.32 -13.84
N ALA A 196 -8.02 9.69 -14.72
CA ALA A 196 -9.01 8.71 -14.33
C ALA A 196 -8.35 7.48 -13.70
N ALA A 197 -7.25 6.97 -14.28
CA ALA A 197 -6.49 5.84 -13.75
C ALA A 197 -5.84 6.14 -12.39
N LEU A 198 -5.63 7.42 -12.05
CA LEU A 198 -5.15 7.86 -10.74
C LEU A 198 -6.29 7.94 -9.71
N LEU A 199 -7.34 8.69 -10.03
CA LEU A 199 -8.36 9.09 -9.05
C LEU A 199 -9.44 8.05 -8.82
N VAL A 200 -9.85 7.30 -9.87
CA VAL A 200 -10.96 6.34 -9.75
C VAL A 200 -10.61 5.18 -8.80
N PRO A 201 -9.40 4.55 -8.86
CA PRO A 201 -9.06 3.49 -7.92
C PRO A 201 -9.03 3.96 -6.46
N VAL A 202 -8.46 5.14 -6.19
CA VAL A 202 -8.45 5.71 -4.83
C VAL A 202 -9.86 6.02 -4.35
N GLY A 203 -10.66 6.67 -5.20
CA GLY A 203 -12.06 6.97 -4.87
C GLY A 203 -12.85 5.70 -4.58
N ALA A 204 -12.70 4.66 -5.40
CA ALA A 204 -13.34 3.37 -5.20
C ALA A 204 -12.91 2.72 -3.87
N TRP A 205 -11.63 2.81 -3.50
CA TRP A 205 -11.11 2.27 -2.25
C TRP A 205 -11.67 3.02 -1.03
N VAL A 206 -11.68 4.35 -1.08
CA VAL A 206 -12.26 5.18 -0.01
C VAL A 206 -13.77 4.90 0.17
N VAL A 207 -14.52 4.84 -0.95
CA VAL A 207 -15.95 4.53 -0.91
C VAL A 207 -16.19 3.12 -0.34
N GLN A 208 -15.40 2.13 -0.75
CA GLN A 208 -15.49 0.79 -0.18
C GLN A 208 -15.19 0.80 1.32
N GLY A 209 -14.12 1.45 1.78
CA GLY A 209 -13.76 1.56 3.18
C GLY A 209 -14.89 2.18 4.02
N PHE A 210 -15.48 3.27 3.53
CA PHE A 210 -16.65 3.87 4.17
C PHE A 210 -17.85 2.91 4.22
N THR A 211 -18.15 2.27 3.09
CA THR A 211 -19.27 1.31 3.00
C THR A 211 -19.07 0.14 3.96
N VAL A 212 -17.87 -0.47 3.95
CA VAL A 212 -17.51 -1.57 4.85
C VAL A 212 -17.65 -1.15 6.31
N SER A 213 -17.16 0.05 6.68
CA SER A 213 -17.25 0.54 8.06
C SER A 213 -18.69 0.74 8.54
N GLN A 214 -19.64 1.05 7.63
CA GLN A 214 -21.05 1.13 7.97
C GLN A 214 -21.70 -0.27 8.05
N LEU A 215 -21.37 -1.16 7.13
CA LEU A 215 -21.89 -2.53 7.11
C LEU A 215 -21.46 -3.32 8.34
N GLN A 216 -20.20 -3.19 8.77
CA GLN A 216 -19.66 -3.87 9.95
C GLN A 216 -20.42 -3.54 11.25
N LYS A 217 -21.03 -2.36 11.34
CA LYS A 217 -21.87 -1.98 12.49
C LYS A 217 -23.15 -2.82 12.60
N GLY A 218 -23.59 -3.41 11.49
CA GLY A 218 -24.77 -4.27 11.41
C GLY A 218 -24.45 -5.77 11.52
N PHE A 219 -23.18 -6.16 11.58
CA PHE A 219 -22.79 -7.56 11.73
C PHE A 219 -22.81 -7.97 13.20
N GLU A 220 -23.31 -9.17 13.49
CA GLU A 220 -23.22 -9.76 14.84
C GLU A 220 -21.77 -9.93 15.28
N ASN A 221 -20.91 -10.36 14.35
CA ASN A 221 -19.46 -10.40 14.53
C ASN A 221 -18.76 -9.70 13.35
N PRO A 222 -18.13 -8.53 13.57
CA PRO A 222 -17.40 -7.82 12.51
C PRO A 222 -16.23 -8.61 11.89
N LEU A 223 -15.72 -9.62 12.59
CA LEU A 223 -14.62 -10.48 12.13
C LEU A 223 -15.09 -11.69 11.33
N GLU A 224 -16.41 -11.97 11.35
CA GLU A 224 -17.07 -13.04 10.58
C GLU A 224 -18.16 -12.46 9.67
N PRO A 225 -17.80 -11.63 8.69
CA PRO A 225 -18.79 -11.01 7.81
C PRO A 225 -19.48 -12.07 6.94
N PRO A 226 -20.75 -11.86 6.56
CA PRO A 226 -21.42 -12.71 5.59
C PRO A 226 -20.61 -12.85 4.29
N LEU A 227 -20.56 -14.06 3.72
CA LEU A 227 -19.73 -14.42 2.57
C LEU A 227 -19.89 -13.47 1.38
N GLN A 228 -21.10 -13.00 1.12
CA GLN A 228 -21.38 -12.06 0.03
C GLN A 228 -20.63 -10.73 0.17
N TYR A 229 -20.48 -10.23 1.40
CA TYR A 229 -19.72 -9.01 1.67
C TYR A 229 -18.22 -9.29 1.63
N LEU A 230 -17.78 -10.43 2.18
CA LEU A 230 -16.39 -10.86 2.11
C LEU A 230 -15.90 -10.95 0.66
N LEU A 231 -16.68 -11.56 -0.23
CA LEU A 231 -16.31 -11.70 -1.64
C LEU A 231 -16.44 -10.39 -2.43
N GLY A 232 -17.36 -9.50 -2.02
CA GLY A 232 -17.68 -8.27 -2.75
C GLY A 232 -16.71 -7.10 -2.51
N PHE A 233 -16.01 -7.07 -1.35
CA PHE A 233 -15.22 -5.90 -0.94
C PHE A 233 -13.75 -6.23 -0.67
N PRO A 234 -12.82 -5.94 -1.60
CA PRO A 234 -11.37 -6.09 -1.38
C PRO A 234 -10.82 -5.41 -0.13
N VAL A 235 -11.40 -4.25 0.26
CA VAL A 235 -11.04 -3.55 1.50
C VAL A 235 -11.34 -4.41 2.73
N LEU A 236 -12.51 -5.04 2.79
CA LEU A 236 -12.89 -5.92 3.90
C LEU A 236 -11.96 -7.13 4.00
N GLN A 237 -11.55 -7.70 2.86
CA GLN A 237 -10.61 -8.81 2.81
C GLN A 237 -9.25 -8.42 3.43
N SER A 238 -8.74 -7.24 3.07
CA SER A 238 -7.46 -6.75 3.61
C SER A 238 -7.54 -6.43 5.10
N ASP A 239 -8.66 -5.86 5.57
CA ASP A 239 -8.86 -5.55 6.99
C ASP A 239 -8.93 -6.83 7.84
N LEU A 240 -9.59 -7.89 7.36
CA LEU A 240 -9.61 -9.19 8.02
C LEU A 240 -8.22 -9.85 8.06
N LEU A 241 -7.44 -9.74 6.97
CA LEU A 241 -6.06 -10.24 6.96
C LEU A 241 -5.17 -9.49 7.96
N LYS A 242 -5.33 -8.16 8.09
CA LYS A 242 -4.62 -7.36 9.09
C LYS A 242 -5.05 -7.73 10.51
N ALA A 243 -6.35 -7.92 10.73
CA ALA A 243 -6.87 -8.35 12.02
C ALA A 243 -6.34 -9.73 12.44
N ALA A 244 -6.18 -10.66 11.48
CA ALA A 244 -5.60 -11.98 11.74
C ALA A 244 -4.10 -11.95 12.12
N LEU A 245 -3.38 -10.88 11.73
CA LEU A 245 -1.97 -10.67 12.08
C LEU A 245 -1.78 -9.82 13.35
N ALA A 246 -2.84 -9.16 13.82
CA ALA A 246 -2.77 -8.36 15.02
C ALA A 246 -2.50 -9.27 16.25
N PRO A 247 -1.70 -8.79 17.23
CA PRO A 247 -1.51 -9.53 18.46
C PRO A 247 -2.84 -9.74 19.17
N PRO A 248 -3.03 -10.91 19.83
CA PRO A 248 -4.27 -11.22 20.53
C PRO A 248 -4.54 -10.17 21.61
N GLN A 249 -5.66 -9.45 21.46
CA GLN A 249 -6.08 -8.50 22.47
C GLN A 249 -6.85 -9.26 23.59
N MET A 250 -6.46 -9.05 24.84
CA MET A 250 -7.11 -9.64 26.03
C MET A 250 -7.23 -11.18 25.99
N GLY A 251 -6.29 -11.90 25.31
CA GLY A 251 -6.32 -13.36 25.26
C GLY A 251 -7.36 -13.98 24.31
N MET A 252 -8.05 -13.16 23.51
CA MET A 252 -8.97 -13.63 22.48
C MET A 252 -8.22 -13.68 21.15
N THR A 253 -8.09 -14.87 20.57
CA THR A 253 -7.72 -15.06 19.17
C THR A 253 -9.00 -15.02 18.35
N PRO A 254 -9.19 -13.99 17.48
CA PRO A 254 -10.39 -13.98 16.64
C PRO A 254 -10.36 -15.16 15.67
N ASP A 255 -11.47 -15.89 15.57
CA ASP A 255 -11.63 -16.96 14.56
C ASP A 255 -11.96 -16.31 13.21
N ILE A 256 -10.89 -15.90 12.51
CA ILE A 256 -11.00 -15.22 11.22
C ILE A 256 -10.68 -16.22 10.11
N ASN A 257 -11.57 -16.35 9.14
CA ASN A 257 -11.32 -17.14 7.93
C ASN A 257 -10.35 -16.40 6.98
N TRP A 258 -9.11 -16.16 7.47
CA TRP A 258 -8.08 -15.44 6.72
C TRP A 258 -7.68 -16.12 5.39
N PRO A 259 -7.71 -17.49 5.24
CA PRO A 259 -7.37 -18.11 3.96
C PRO A 259 -8.39 -17.76 2.88
N LEU A 260 -9.68 -17.68 3.20
CA LEU A 260 -10.72 -17.29 2.26
C LEU A 260 -10.57 -15.81 1.86
N ALA A 261 -10.28 -14.94 2.83
CA ALA A 261 -10.01 -13.53 2.55
C ALA A 261 -8.82 -13.33 1.60
N LEU A 262 -7.73 -14.09 1.81
CA LEU A 262 -6.54 -14.06 0.95
C LEU A 262 -6.85 -14.53 -0.47
N VAL A 263 -7.55 -15.67 -0.60
CA VAL A 263 -7.93 -16.22 -1.91
C VAL A 263 -8.86 -15.24 -2.65
N ALA A 264 -9.82 -14.64 -1.95
CA ALA A 264 -10.73 -13.66 -2.54
C ALA A 264 -9.99 -12.40 -3.03
N LEU A 265 -9.03 -11.88 -2.25
CA LEU A 265 -8.22 -10.73 -2.66
C LEU A 265 -7.37 -11.03 -3.89
N ILE A 266 -6.72 -12.20 -3.93
CA ILE A 266 -5.96 -12.64 -5.11
C ILE A 266 -6.88 -12.83 -6.32
N ALA A 267 -8.09 -13.36 -6.14
CA ALA A 267 -9.07 -13.52 -7.21
C ALA A 267 -9.50 -12.16 -7.80
N TRP A 268 -9.68 -11.13 -6.95
CA TRP A 268 -9.93 -9.77 -7.40
C TRP A 268 -8.79 -9.22 -8.26
N ILE A 269 -7.54 -9.35 -7.81
CA ILE A 269 -6.35 -8.90 -8.56
C ILE A 269 -6.27 -9.62 -9.92
N ALA A 270 -6.44 -10.95 -9.92
CA ALA A 270 -6.40 -11.75 -11.13
C ALA A 270 -7.54 -11.39 -12.10
N GLY A 271 -8.77 -11.24 -11.58
CA GLY A 271 -9.95 -10.87 -12.36
C GLY A 271 -9.83 -9.49 -13.00
N LEU A 272 -9.40 -8.47 -12.25
CA LEU A 272 -9.16 -7.12 -12.77
C LEU A 272 -8.02 -7.12 -13.81
N THR A 273 -6.94 -7.85 -13.55
CA THR A 273 -5.83 -7.99 -14.50
C THR A 273 -6.29 -8.65 -15.79
N ALA A 274 -7.05 -9.74 -15.70
CA ALA A 274 -7.61 -10.44 -16.85
C ALA A 274 -8.57 -9.54 -17.65
N LEU A 275 -9.42 -8.78 -16.95
CA LEU A 275 -10.32 -7.79 -17.56
C LEU A 275 -9.54 -6.70 -18.30
N ALA A 276 -8.49 -6.16 -17.69
CA ALA A 276 -7.64 -5.15 -18.34
C ALA A 276 -6.98 -5.69 -19.60
N VAL A 277 -6.44 -6.92 -19.57
CA VAL A 277 -5.84 -7.59 -20.74
C VAL A 277 -6.88 -7.81 -21.82
N TRP A 278 -8.06 -8.29 -21.46
CA TRP A 278 -9.15 -8.56 -22.41
C TRP A 278 -9.63 -7.26 -23.10
N LEU A 279 -9.84 -6.19 -22.34
CA LEU A 279 -10.20 -4.88 -22.88
C LEU A 279 -9.11 -4.37 -23.83
N PHE A 280 -7.83 -4.48 -23.44
CA PHE A 280 -6.72 -4.03 -24.25
C PHE A 280 -6.56 -4.79 -25.55
N GLN A 281 -6.85 -6.11 -25.57
CA GLN A 281 -6.83 -6.92 -26.77
C GLN A 281 -7.89 -6.49 -27.79
N ARG A 282 -9.06 -6.03 -27.32
CA ARG A 282 -10.19 -5.59 -28.16
C ARG A 282 -10.11 -4.13 -28.60
N GLN A 283 -9.20 -3.37 -28.01
CA GLN A 283 -9.08 -1.94 -28.30
C GLN A 283 -8.56 -1.71 -29.72
N ASP A 284 -9.23 -0.85 -30.48
CA ASP A 284 -8.71 -0.35 -31.74
C ASP A 284 -7.69 0.77 -31.45
N LEU A 285 -6.43 0.52 -31.83
CA LEU A 285 -5.30 1.45 -31.64
C LEU A 285 -4.94 2.16 -32.97
N THR A 286 -5.68 1.90 -34.05
CA THR A 286 -5.36 2.43 -35.38
C THR A 286 -6.21 3.63 -35.78
N ARG A 287 -7.27 3.92 -35.02
CA ARG A 287 -8.28 4.97 -35.33
C ARG A 287 -8.10 6.23 -34.50
N GLU A 288 -6.89 6.76 -34.42
CA GLU A 288 -6.67 8.13 -33.88
C GLU A 288 -5.72 8.90 -34.79
#